data_24355502546072d15ad37aa7a889d5bd
#
_entry.id   24355502546072d15ad37aa7a889d5bd
#
_cell.length_a   1.000
_cell.length_b   1.000
_cell.length_c   1.000
_cell.angle_alpha   90.00
_cell.angle_beta   90.00
_cell.angle_gamma   90.00
#
_symmetry.space_group_name_H-M   'P 1'
#
loop_
_entity.id
_entity.type
_entity.pdbx_description
1 polymer ?
#
loop_
_entity_poly.entity_id
_entity_poly.type
_entity_poly.pdbx_seq_one_letter_code
_entity_poly.pdbx_strand_id
1 'polypeptide(L)'
;MSCLTIAALLHDLGHPCYSHMFEHFVHRVARTKTGLSDEQRLSYTTWNHEQASVQLIRQLWTDLESELKPLGLEDKDLDFVCVLVDPPKTELNNAMNTGSLANALPRLLPRDEKELDVRDCLQLALWP
;
A
#
# COMPACT_ATOMS: atom_id res chain seq x y z
N MET A 1 -13.07 -13.54 -4.83
CA MET A 1 -12.53 -12.20 -5.19
C MET A 1 -11.05 -12.26 -4.89
N SER A 2 -10.16 -11.88 -5.80
CA SER A 2 -8.72 -11.98 -5.55
C SER A 2 -8.22 -10.79 -4.73
N CYS A 3 -7.17 -10.99 -3.91
CA CYS A 3 -6.52 -9.93 -3.13
C CYS A 3 -6.02 -8.80 -4.03
N LEU A 4 -5.61 -9.13 -5.26
CA LEU A 4 -5.20 -8.15 -6.26
C LEU A 4 -6.35 -7.19 -6.64
N THR A 5 -7.56 -7.73 -6.83
CA THR A 5 -8.75 -6.90 -7.11
C THR A 5 -9.07 -5.99 -5.94
N ILE A 6 -8.96 -6.49 -4.71
CA ILE A 6 -9.18 -5.71 -3.49
C ILE A 6 -8.14 -4.59 -3.40
N ALA A 7 -6.87 -4.92 -3.58
CA ALA A 7 -5.78 -3.93 -3.56
C ALA A 7 -5.99 -2.85 -4.63
N ALA A 8 -6.32 -3.23 -5.86
CA ALA A 8 -6.59 -2.30 -6.96
C ALA A 8 -7.77 -1.35 -6.69
N LEU A 9 -8.80 -1.82 -5.98
CA LEU A 9 -9.95 -0.99 -5.60
C LEU A 9 -9.64 -0.04 -4.44
N LEU A 10 -8.75 -0.44 -3.53
CA LEU A 10 -8.53 0.26 -2.27
C LEU A 10 -7.21 1.04 -2.20
N HIS A 11 -6.33 0.94 -3.22
CA HIS A 11 -5.00 1.55 -3.17
C HIS A 11 -5.04 3.07 -2.95
N ASP A 12 -6.05 3.75 -3.48
CA ASP A 12 -6.22 5.20 -3.40
C ASP A 12 -7.16 5.67 -2.28
N LEU A 13 -7.61 4.75 -1.41
CA LEU A 13 -8.56 5.06 -0.35
C LEU A 13 -8.05 6.16 0.60
N GLY A 14 -6.74 6.22 0.81
CA GLY A 14 -6.07 7.23 1.64
C GLY A 14 -5.84 8.57 0.95
N HIS A 15 -6.25 8.74 -0.31
CA HIS A 15 -6.14 10.03 -0.98
C HIS A 15 -7.10 11.05 -0.34
N PRO A 16 -6.59 12.16 0.19
CA PRO A 16 -7.41 13.27 0.67
C PRO A 16 -7.92 14.13 -0.50
N CYS A 17 -8.73 15.13 -0.18
CA CYS A 17 -9.13 16.14 -1.15
C CYS A 17 -7.91 16.70 -1.90
N TYR A 18 -8.01 16.82 -3.21
CA TYR A 18 -6.93 17.27 -4.10
C TYR A 18 -5.77 16.28 -4.31
N SER A 19 -5.91 15.02 -3.86
CA SER A 19 -4.97 13.93 -4.19
C SER A 19 -3.50 14.31 -3.90
N HIS A 20 -2.58 14.10 -4.84
CA HIS A 20 -1.16 14.42 -4.69
C HIS A 20 -0.85 15.89 -4.34
N MET A 21 -1.72 16.83 -4.71
CA MET A 21 -1.53 18.24 -4.32
C MET A 21 -1.61 18.43 -2.81
N PHE A 22 -2.44 17.66 -2.12
CA PHE A 22 -2.51 17.70 -0.66
C PHE A 22 -1.23 17.15 -0.03
N GLU A 23 -0.67 16.09 -0.56
CA GLU A 23 0.61 15.55 -0.10
C GLU A 23 1.73 16.59 -0.25
N HIS A 24 1.84 17.22 -1.41
CA HIS A 24 2.77 18.33 -1.63
C HIS A 24 2.53 19.50 -0.67
N PHE A 25 1.27 19.81 -0.38
CA PHE A 25 0.93 20.85 0.60
C PHE A 25 1.41 20.47 2.01
N VAL A 26 1.15 19.27 2.47
CA VAL A 26 1.58 18.77 3.80
C VAL A 26 3.10 18.83 3.92
N HIS A 27 3.84 18.32 2.92
CA HIS A 27 5.30 18.37 2.88
C HIS A 27 5.83 19.80 2.87
N ARG A 28 5.16 20.71 2.16
CA ARG A 28 5.53 22.14 2.16
C ARG A 28 5.30 22.78 3.52
N VAL A 29 4.16 22.53 4.16
CA VAL A 29 3.86 23.02 5.51
C VAL A 29 4.92 22.53 6.51
N ALA A 30 5.29 21.25 6.45
CA ALA A 30 6.33 20.70 7.31
C ALA A 30 7.67 21.43 7.20
N ARG A 31 8.02 21.89 5.99
CA ARG A 31 9.28 22.62 5.74
C ARG A 31 9.22 24.09 6.13
N THR A 32 8.07 24.73 5.99
CA THR A 32 7.94 26.20 6.11
C THR A 32 7.35 26.67 7.43
N LYS A 33 6.51 25.84 8.08
CA LYS A 33 5.82 26.21 9.32
C LYS A 33 6.80 26.23 10.50
N THR A 34 6.83 27.36 11.22
CA THR A 34 7.56 27.50 12.48
C THR A 34 6.74 26.93 13.64
N GLY A 35 7.42 26.50 14.72
CA GLY A 35 6.76 26.00 15.94
C GLY A 35 6.31 24.54 15.87
N LEU A 36 6.66 23.78 14.83
CA LEU A 36 6.50 22.33 14.83
C LEU A 36 7.63 21.67 15.62
N SER A 37 7.29 20.65 16.44
CA SER A 37 8.30 19.76 17.01
C SER A 37 8.98 18.94 15.90
N ASP A 38 10.18 18.39 16.20
CA ASP A 38 10.89 17.53 15.24
C ASP A 38 10.08 16.29 14.88
N GLU A 39 9.36 15.72 15.85
CA GLU A 39 8.47 14.59 15.63
C GLU A 39 7.30 14.93 14.68
N GLN A 40 6.64 16.08 14.90
CA GLN A 40 5.58 16.56 14.01
C GLN A 40 6.11 16.83 12.61
N ARG A 41 7.29 17.45 12.51
CA ARG A 41 7.93 17.73 11.23
C ARG A 41 8.26 16.44 10.48
N LEU A 42 8.82 15.45 11.18
CA LEU A 42 9.11 14.13 10.60
C LEU A 42 7.82 13.46 10.13
N SER A 43 6.79 13.41 10.96
CA SER A 43 5.49 12.83 10.62
C SER A 43 4.90 13.44 9.35
N TYR A 44 4.93 14.76 9.21
CA TYR A 44 4.41 15.42 8.00
C TYR A 44 5.28 15.22 6.76
N THR A 45 6.61 15.13 6.91
CA THR A 45 7.51 14.93 5.76
C THR A 45 7.57 13.50 5.27
N THR A 46 7.19 12.54 6.11
CA THR A 46 7.14 11.11 5.75
C THR A 46 5.74 10.62 5.38
N TRP A 47 4.72 11.46 5.60
CA TRP A 47 3.34 11.11 5.26
C TRP A 47 3.17 10.92 3.75
N ASN A 48 2.48 9.85 3.35
CA ASN A 48 2.04 9.60 1.99
C ASN A 48 0.64 8.95 2.00
N HIS A 49 -0.03 8.97 0.86
CA HIS A 49 -1.40 8.45 0.73
C HIS A 49 -1.44 6.92 0.75
N GLU A 50 -0.38 6.23 0.33
CA GLU A 50 -0.31 4.77 0.37
C GLU A 50 -0.35 4.25 1.81
N GLN A 51 0.42 4.86 2.71
CA GLN A 51 0.38 4.53 4.15
C GLN A 51 -0.99 4.83 4.77
N ALA A 52 -1.62 5.94 4.35
CA ALA A 52 -2.97 6.27 4.79
C ALA A 52 -3.99 5.24 4.26
N SER A 53 -3.85 4.79 3.01
CA SER A 53 -4.68 3.72 2.43
C SER A 53 -4.55 2.43 3.24
N VAL A 54 -3.34 2.00 3.57
CA VAL A 54 -3.09 0.80 4.39
C VAL A 54 -3.76 0.89 5.76
N GLN A 55 -3.69 2.05 6.43
CA GLN A 55 -4.36 2.25 7.72
C GLN A 55 -5.88 2.13 7.61
N LEU A 56 -6.47 2.74 6.59
CA LEU A 56 -7.91 2.66 6.32
C LEU A 56 -8.34 1.25 5.93
N ILE A 57 -7.56 0.53 5.12
CA ILE A 57 -7.82 -0.86 4.74
C ILE A 57 -7.86 -1.75 5.98
N ARG A 58 -6.89 -1.62 6.90
CA ARG A 58 -6.87 -2.39 8.16
C ARG A 58 -8.08 -2.09 9.03
N GLN A 59 -8.49 -0.84 9.11
CA GLN A 59 -9.70 -0.46 9.86
C GLN A 59 -10.96 -1.06 9.23
N LEU A 60 -11.14 -0.90 7.92
CA LEU A 60 -12.26 -1.49 7.18
C LEU A 60 -12.33 -3.01 7.31
N TRP A 61 -11.17 -3.67 7.27
CA TRP A 61 -11.10 -5.12 7.43
C TRP A 61 -11.63 -5.56 8.80
N THR A 62 -11.25 -4.84 9.85
CA THR A 62 -11.76 -5.08 11.20
C THR A 62 -13.27 -4.84 11.29
N ASP A 63 -13.74 -3.74 10.69
CA ASP A 63 -15.15 -3.36 10.74
C ASP A 63 -16.04 -4.34 9.94
N LEU A 64 -15.50 -4.97 8.89
CA LEU A 64 -16.20 -5.88 7.99
C LEU A 64 -15.85 -7.37 8.21
N GLU A 65 -15.20 -7.71 9.32
CA GLU A 65 -14.71 -9.07 9.59
C GLU A 65 -15.81 -10.13 9.46
N SER A 66 -17.03 -9.82 9.91
CA SER A 66 -18.20 -10.71 9.84
C SER A 66 -18.65 -11.00 8.41
N GLU A 67 -18.45 -10.07 7.48
CA GLU A 67 -18.79 -10.18 6.08
C GLU A 67 -17.68 -10.83 5.25
N LEU A 68 -16.43 -10.63 5.65
CA LEU A 68 -15.26 -11.12 4.92
C LEU A 68 -14.99 -12.61 5.18
N LYS A 69 -15.20 -13.08 6.40
CA LYS A 69 -15.00 -14.50 6.77
C LYS A 69 -15.81 -15.48 5.89
N PRO A 70 -17.11 -15.26 5.64
CA PRO A 70 -17.88 -16.14 4.76
C PRO A 70 -17.39 -16.17 3.30
N LEU A 71 -16.63 -15.14 2.88
CA LEU A 71 -16.01 -15.05 1.56
C LEU A 71 -14.65 -15.77 1.48
N GLY A 72 -14.20 -16.38 2.59
CA GLY A 72 -12.93 -17.08 2.68
C GLY A 72 -11.71 -16.16 2.78
N LEU A 73 -11.91 -14.90 3.17
CA LEU A 73 -10.84 -13.93 3.38
C LEU A 73 -10.36 -14.00 4.84
N GLU A 74 -9.05 -14.08 5.02
CA GLU A 74 -8.35 -14.24 6.29
C GLU A 74 -7.34 -13.10 6.52
N ASP A 75 -6.76 -13.01 7.72
CA ASP A 75 -5.78 -11.97 8.06
C ASP A 75 -4.53 -12.00 7.16
N LYS A 76 -4.14 -13.18 6.66
CA LYS A 76 -3.05 -13.31 5.68
C LYS A 76 -3.35 -12.59 4.36
N ASP A 77 -4.62 -12.58 3.95
CA ASP A 77 -5.07 -11.90 2.74
C ASP A 77 -5.02 -10.38 2.95
N LEU A 78 -5.37 -9.91 4.16
CA LEU A 78 -5.20 -8.51 4.54
C LEU A 78 -3.74 -8.07 4.45
N ASP A 79 -2.81 -8.85 5.03
CA ASP A 79 -1.40 -8.50 4.99
C ASP A 79 -0.88 -8.45 3.55
N PHE A 80 -1.34 -9.37 2.71
CA PHE A 80 -0.99 -9.37 1.29
C PHE A 80 -1.56 -8.15 0.54
N VAL A 81 -2.82 -7.79 0.77
CA VAL A 81 -3.43 -6.56 0.21
C VAL A 81 -2.64 -5.32 0.63
N CYS A 82 -2.26 -5.23 1.91
CA CYS A 82 -1.46 -4.10 2.40
C CYS A 82 -0.08 -4.00 1.73
N VAL A 83 0.59 -5.13 1.49
CA VAL A 83 1.88 -5.17 0.77
C VAL A 83 1.72 -4.76 -0.70
N LEU A 84 0.60 -5.10 -1.34
CA LEU A 84 0.33 -4.66 -2.71
C LEU A 84 0.09 -3.15 -2.81
N VAL A 85 -0.50 -2.54 -1.77
CA VAL A 85 -0.82 -1.09 -1.73
C VAL A 85 0.41 -0.26 -1.37
N ASP A 86 1.17 -0.66 -0.34
CA ASP A 86 2.40 0.03 0.09
C ASP A 86 3.54 -0.99 0.24
N PRO A 87 4.20 -1.36 -0.87
CA PRO A 87 5.28 -2.34 -0.85
C PRO A 87 6.51 -1.83 -0.09
N PRO A 88 7.22 -2.69 0.66
CA PRO A 88 8.44 -2.32 1.36
C PRO A 88 9.49 -1.74 0.40
N LYS A 89 9.84 -0.47 0.56
CA LYS A 89 10.74 0.28 -0.36
C LYS A 89 12.10 -0.36 -0.53
N THR A 90 12.62 -1.05 0.49
CA THR A 90 13.89 -1.77 0.44
C THR A 90 13.84 -2.96 -0.52
N GLU A 91 12.75 -3.70 -0.54
CA GLU A 91 12.58 -4.87 -1.41
C GLU A 91 12.28 -4.45 -2.85
N LEU A 92 11.48 -3.40 -3.02
CA LEU A 92 11.19 -2.84 -4.34
C LEU A 92 12.46 -2.28 -5.00
N ASN A 93 13.29 -1.53 -4.27
CA ASN A 93 14.55 -1.01 -4.78
C ASN A 93 15.55 -2.12 -5.14
N ASN A 94 15.63 -3.18 -4.33
CA ASN A 94 16.45 -4.34 -4.62
C ASN A 94 15.96 -5.08 -5.86
N ALA A 95 14.65 -5.24 -6.02
CA ALA A 95 14.04 -5.87 -7.18
C ALA A 95 14.28 -5.07 -8.47
N MET A 96 14.16 -3.74 -8.42
CA MET A 96 14.43 -2.86 -9.55
C MET A 96 15.91 -2.86 -9.94
N ASN A 97 16.83 -2.80 -8.97
CA ASN A 97 18.28 -2.78 -9.22
C ASN A 97 18.81 -4.13 -9.74
N THR A 98 18.17 -5.24 -9.42
CA THR A 98 18.56 -6.58 -9.87
C THR A 98 17.86 -7.02 -11.15
N GLY A 99 16.94 -6.21 -11.67
CA GLY A 99 16.10 -6.58 -12.82
C GLY A 99 15.18 -7.78 -12.57
N SER A 100 14.99 -8.15 -11.30
CA SER A 100 14.34 -9.38 -10.90
C SER A 100 13.14 -9.13 -9.97
N LEU A 101 12.19 -8.33 -10.45
CA LEU A 101 10.88 -8.20 -9.78
C LEU A 101 10.21 -9.58 -9.63
N ALA A 102 10.43 -10.47 -10.62
CA ALA A 102 9.98 -11.85 -10.58
C ALA A 102 10.54 -12.68 -9.42
N ASN A 103 11.70 -12.30 -8.84
CA ASN A 103 12.31 -13.00 -7.71
C ASN A 103 11.93 -12.40 -6.35
N ALA A 104 11.46 -11.15 -6.31
CA ALA A 104 10.99 -10.51 -5.08
C ALA A 104 9.53 -10.88 -4.76
N LEU A 105 8.68 -10.95 -5.78
CA LEU A 105 7.26 -11.30 -5.65
C LEU A 105 7.00 -12.65 -4.96
N PRO A 106 7.72 -13.77 -5.26
CA PRO A 106 7.48 -15.04 -4.58
C PRO A 106 7.82 -15.05 -3.09
N ARG A 107 8.58 -14.06 -2.59
CA ARG A 107 8.89 -13.90 -1.17
C ARG A 107 7.83 -13.10 -0.42
N LEU A 108 7.06 -12.31 -1.15
CA LEU A 108 5.97 -11.48 -0.65
C LEU A 108 4.60 -12.17 -0.77
N LEU A 109 4.50 -13.18 -1.66
CA LEU A 109 3.27 -13.94 -1.88
C LEU A 109 3.14 -15.07 -0.86
N PRO A 110 1.95 -15.29 -0.26
CA PRO A 110 1.64 -16.52 0.44
C PRO A 110 1.87 -17.70 -0.51
N ARG A 111 2.51 -18.78 -0.01
CA ARG A 111 2.96 -19.93 -0.82
C ARG A 111 1.82 -20.71 -1.51
N ASP A 112 0.58 -20.40 -1.22
CA ASP A 112 -0.60 -21.15 -1.64
C ASP A 112 -1.34 -20.56 -2.85
N GLU A 113 -1.01 -19.34 -3.26
CA GLU A 113 -1.57 -18.74 -4.49
C GLU A 113 -0.67 -19.02 -5.70
N LYS A 114 -0.71 -20.27 -6.19
CA LYS A 114 0.13 -20.75 -7.31
C LYS A 114 -0.31 -20.27 -8.70
N GLU A 115 -1.35 -19.47 -8.84
CA GLU A 115 -1.93 -19.08 -10.12
C GLU A 115 -2.00 -17.56 -10.39
N LEU A 116 -1.34 -16.73 -9.59
CA LEU A 116 -1.23 -15.33 -9.98
C LEU A 116 -0.14 -15.20 -11.05
N ASP A 117 -0.55 -14.86 -12.28
CA ASP A 117 0.41 -14.50 -13.31
C ASP A 117 1.13 -13.21 -12.87
N VAL A 118 2.45 -13.32 -12.68
CA VAL A 118 3.34 -12.22 -12.29
C VAL A 118 3.19 -11.02 -13.23
N ARG A 119 2.72 -11.23 -14.47
CA ARG A 119 2.44 -10.17 -15.46
C ARG A 119 1.27 -9.29 -15.06
N ASP A 120 0.26 -9.85 -14.40
CA ASP A 120 -0.90 -9.09 -13.93
C ASP A 120 -0.53 -8.18 -12.75
N CYS A 121 0.38 -8.65 -11.87
CA CYS A 121 0.93 -7.85 -10.77
C CYS A 121 1.82 -6.70 -11.28
N LEU A 122 2.61 -6.94 -12.32
CA LEU A 122 3.50 -5.94 -12.92
C LEU A 122 2.71 -4.85 -13.65
N GLN A 123 1.58 -5.18 -14.26
CA GLN A 123 0.76 -4.23 -14.98
C GLN A 123 0.08 -3.21 -14.06
N LEU A 124 -0.21 -3.60 -12.80
CA LEU A 124 -0.76 -2.70 -11.79
C LEU A 124 0.30 -1.82 -11.10
N ALA A 125 1.52 -2.35 -10.92
CA ALA A 125 2.64 -1.59 -10.34
C ALA A 125 3.24 -0.54 -11.28
N LEU A 126 2.92 -0.62 -12.59
CA LEU A 126 3.42 0.28 -13.64
C LEU A 126 2.35 1.23 -14.19
N TRP A 127 1.15 1.26 -13.58
CA TRP A 127 0.11 2.21 -13.99
C TRP A 127 0.49 3.61 -13.50
N PRO A 128 0.53 4.61 -14.42
CA PRO A 128 0.95 5.98 -14.11
C PRO A 128 -0.02 6.69 -13.19
#